data_5e99475b3b997e560564da990561fc7f
#
_entry.id   5e99475b3b997e560564da990561fc7f
#
_cell.length_a   1.000
_cell.length_b   1.000
_cell.length_c   1.000
_cell.angle_alpha   90.00
_cell.angle_beta   90.00
_cell.angle_gamma   90.00
#
_symmetry.space_group_name_H-M   'P 1'
#
loop_
_entity.id
_entity.type
_entity.pdbx_description
1 polymer ?
#
loop_
_entity_poly.entity_id
_entity_poly.type
_entity_poly.pdbx_seq_one_letter_code
_entity_poly.pdbx_strand_id
1 'polypeptide(L)'
;MAQIDIQVPDIGDFDEVAVIELLVKPGDSVTVDQSLITVESDKASMEIPSSHAGVVTALKVKLGDKVKQGSVILTVEASGAATASAPAVSATAPSAPAAPSAAATTSLAASAAAPSPSTTAASSPAIHQAPSSASAYQGAVDMQCDVLVLGGGPGGYSAAFRAADLGLKVVLVERYATLGGVCLNVGCIPSKALLHVAAVMDEVSHLGELGISYGAPKINIETLRGHKEKVIAKLTGGLGAMAKMRKVTVLRGLGQFVGSHHLRVEETEGSGQTKSGHQQVVSFQRAIIAAGSQAVRLPFMPDDPRVVDSTGALGLASVPKKMLIVGGGIIGLEMGTVYSTLGARLDVVEMLDGLMQGADRDLVKVWEKINKHRFDRIMLKTKTVAASATPQGIKVEFEGLDGTRSEGLYDL
;
A
#
# COMPACT_ATOMS: atom_id res chain seq x y z
N MET A 1 24.51 8.86 -40.97
CA MET A 1 23.49 8.61 -39.94
C MET A 1 23.71 9.59 -38.83
N ALA A 2 22.68 10.15 -38.21
CA ALA A 2 22.84 11.19 -37.21
C ALA A 2 23.25 10.57 -35.88
N GLN A 3 24.34 11.05 -35.30
CA GLN A 3 24.73 10.70 -33.93
C GLN A 3 23.96 11.59 -32.95
N ILE A 4 23.36 11.00 -31.94
CA ILE A 4 22.57 11.69 -30.92
C ILE A 4 23.19 11.36 -29.56
N ASP A 5 23.51 12.39 -28.80
CA ASP A 5 24.02 12.27 -27.45
C ASP A 5 22.81 12.13 -26.47
N ILE A 6 22.81 11.04 -25.72
CA ILE A 6 21.84 10.83 -24.65
C ILE A 6 22.35 11.43 -23.35
N GLN A 7 21.55 12.29 -22.73
CA GLN A 7 21.92 13.04 -21.54
C GLN A 7 21.08 12.56 -20.33
N VAL A 8 21.64 12.77 -19.14
CA VAL A 8 20.92 12.58 -17.88
C VAL A 8 19.73 13.54 -17.82
N PRO A 9 18.49 13.04 -17.70
CA PRO A 9 17.30 13.89 -17.56
C PRO A 9 17.32 14.64 -16.22
N ASP A 10 16.23 15.36 -15.94
CA ASP A 10 16.02 15.94 -14.62
C ASP A 10 15.92 14.83 -13.55
N ILE A 11 16.89 14.81 -12.65
CA ILE A 11 17.02 13.84 -11.54
C ILE A 11 16.56 14.42 -10.19
N GLY A 12 15.89 15.58 -10.21
CA GLY A 12 15.39 16.26 -9.01
C GLY A 12 16.47 17.07 -8.27
N ASP A 13 16.33 17.23 -6.95
CA ASP A 13 17.17 18.10 -6.10
C ASP A 13 18.60 17.55 -5.84
N PHE A 14 19.16 16.73 -6.75
CA PHE A 14 20.52 16.19 -6.59
C PHE A 14 21.51 16.93 -7.49
N ASP A 15 22.55 17.48 -6.90
CA ASP A 15 23.61 18.16 -7.65
C ASP A 15 24.48 17.18 -8.46
N GLU A 16 24.77 16.00 -7.90
CA GLU A 16 25.54 14.93 -8.54
C GLU A 16 25.08 13.55 -8.01
N VAL A 17 25.08 12.53 -8.88
CA VAL A 17 24.79 11.12 -8.55
C VAL A 17 25.88 10.21 -9.12
N ALA A 18 26.18 9.10 -8.43
CA ALA A 18 27.19 8.15 -8.88
C ALA A 18 26.62 7.07 -9.80
N VAL A 19 27.31 6.72 -10.88
CA VAL A 19 26.95 5.59 -11.75
C VAL A 19 27.35 4.29 -11.07
N ILE A 20 26.37 3.45 -10.72
CA ILE A 20 26.61 2.16 -10.04
C ILE A 20 26.49 0.95 -10.97
N GLU A 21 25.82 1.10 -12.12
CA GLU A 21 25.66 0.01 -13.07
C GLU A 21 25.53 0.55 -14.50
N LEU A 22 26.10 -0.21 -15.47
CA LEU A 22 25.98 0.04 -16.90
C LEU A 22 25.19 -1.09 -17.52
N LEU A 23 23.99 -0.82 -18.03
CA LEU A 23 23.06 -1.81 -18.56
C LEU A 23 23.23 -2.08 -20.05
N VAL A 24 24.06 -1.27 -20.74
CA VAL A 24 24.30 -1.36 -22.17
C VAL A 24 25.81 -1.24 -22.50
N LYS A 25 26.19 -1.74 -23.67
CA LYS A 25 27.56 -1.73 -24.19
C LYS A 25 27.59 -1.09 -25.60
N PRO A 26 28.74 -0.59 -26.06
CA PRO A 26 28.92 -0.19 -27.47
C PRO A 26 28.57 -1.36 -28.40
N GLY A 27 27.73 -1.09 -29.39
CA GLY A 27 27.18 -2.07 -30.33
C GLY A 27 25.78 -2.58 -30.00
N ASP A 28 25.26 -2.34 -28.78
CA ASP A 28 23.91 -2.74 -28.40
C ASP A 28 22.86 -1.87 -29.10
N SER A 29 21.74 -2.48 -29.49
CA SER A 29 20.57 -1.76 -30.00
C SER A 29 19.67 -1.38 -28.84
N VAL A 30 19.32 -0.12 -28.69
CA VAL A 30 18.46 0.40 -27.64
C VAL A 30 17.17 0.98 -28.19
N THR A 31 16.08 0.81 -27.43
CA THR A 31 14.78 1.41 -27.75
C THR A 31 14.53 2.63 -26.87
N VAL A 32 13.55 3.44 -27.25
CA VAL A 32 13.09 4.56 -26.39
C VAL A 32 12.58 3.98 -25.06
N ASP A 33 12.87 4.67 -23.95
CA ASP A 33 12.55 4.28 -22.59
C ASP A 33 13.27 3.04 -22.05
N GLN A 34 14.21 2.46 -22.80
CA GLN A 34 15.07 1.37 -22.28
C GLN A 34 16.12 1.93 -21.32
N SER A 35 16.26 1.30 -20.14
CA SER A 35 17.26 1.67 -19.13
C SER A 35 18.69 1.50 -19.65
N LEU A 36 19.51 2.53 -19.49
CA LEU A 36 20.90 2.60 -20.01
C LEU A 36 21.95 2.43 -18.91
N ILE A 37 21.75 3.13 -17.79
CA ILE A 37 22.62 3.09 -16.62
C ILE A 37 21.78 3.17 -15.36
N THR A 38 22.29 2.66 -14.24
CA THR A 38 21.74 2.88 -12.91
C THR A 38 22.65 3.86 -12.17
N VAL A 39 22.06 4.89 -11.59
CA VAL A 39 22.73 5.89 -10.76
C VAL A 39 22.24 5.83 -9.34
N GLU A 40 23.10 6.14 -8.38
CA GLU A 40 22.78 6.14 -6.95
C GLU A 40 23.01 7.52 -6.35
N SER A 41 22.02 7.95 -5.58
CA SER A 41 22.10 9.12 -4.70
C SER A 41 22.09 8.67 -3.24
N ASP A 42 22.34 9.57 -2.30
CA ASP A 42 22.29 9.30 -0.85
C ASP A 42 20.92 8.72 -0.37
N LYS A 43 19.89 8.74 -1.20
CA LYS A 43 18.52 8.37 -0.83
C LYS A 43 17.87 7.31 -1.70
N ALA A 44 18.33 7.09 -2.93
CA ALA A 44 17.74 6.11 -3.84
C ALA A 44 18.65 5.82 -5.03
N SER A 45 18.52 4.62 -5.59
CA SER A 45 19.02 4.25 -6.91
C SER A 45 17.94 4.49 -7.97
N MET A 46 18.34 5.02 -9.14
CA MET A 46 17.46 5.34 -10.26
C MET A 46 18.06 4.83 -11.55
N GLU A 47 17.21 4.33 -12.44
CA GLU A 47 17.61 3.97 -13.80
C GLU A 47 17.38 5.14 -14.75
N ILE A 48 18.37 5.42 -15.61
CA ILE A 48 18.28 6.47 -16.61
C ILE A 48 17.88 5.84 -17.95
N PRO A 49 16.67 6.18 -18.49
CA PRO A 49 16.17 5.62 -19.73
C PRO A 49 16.74 6.34 -20.97
N SER A 50 16.73 5.63 -22.10
CA SER A 50 17.08 6.21 -23.40
C SER A 50 15.98 7.13 -23.93
N SER A 51 16.34 8.33 -24.34
CA SER A 51 15.44 9.26 -25.00
C SER A 51 15.24 8.97 -26.50
N HIS A 52 16.08 8.13 -27.11
CA HIS A 52 16.04 7.80 -28.53
C HIS A 52 16.37 6.33 -28.79
N ALA A 53 15.79 5.78 -29.85
CA ALA A 53 16.14 4.45 -30.33
C ALA A 53 17.33 4.51 -31.28
N GLY A 54 18.25 3.54 -31.20
CA GLY A 54 19.42 3.47 -32.07
C GLY A 54 20.42 2.43 -31.59
N VAL A 55 21.62 2.44 -32.22
CA VAL A 55 22.74 1.59 -31.83
C VAL A 55 23.74 2.42 -31.03
N VAL A 56 24.12 1.90 -29.84
CA VAL A 56 25.10 2.58 -28.98
C VAL A 56 26.47 2.59 -29.67
N THR A 57 26.99 3.77 -29.97
CA THR A 57 28.32 3.93 -30.62
C THR A 57 29.43 4.11 -29.61
N ALA A 58 29.18 4.83 -28.52
CA ALA A 58 30.19 5.08 -27.49
C ALA A 58 29.52 5.32 -26.12
N LEU A 59 30.10 4.77 -25.07
CA LEU A 59 29.81 5.13 -23.68
C LEU A 59 30.71 6.28 -23.26
N LYS A 60 30.16 7.33 -22.64
CA LYS A 60 30.87 8.50 -22.14
C LYS A 60 31.10 8.49 -20.65
N VAL A 61 30.49 7.50 -19.94
CA VAL A 61 30.56 7.32 -18.47
C VAL A 61 31.05 5.92 -18.14
N LYS A 62 31.62 5.77 -16.93
CA LYS A 62 32.14 4.52 -16.37
C LYS A 62 31.50 4.29 -15.01
N LEU A 63 31.60 3.07 -14.50
CA LEU A 63 31.23 2.75 -13.12
C LEU A 63 32.01 3.63 -12.13
N GLY A 64 31.30 4.26 -11.21
CA GLY A 64 31.84 5.17 -10.20
C GLY A 64 31.96 6.64 -10.65
N ASP A 65 31.68 6.97 -11.91
CA ASP A 65 31.67 8.36 -12.36
C ASP A 65 30.49 9.11 -11.73
N LYS A 66 30.72 10.39 -11.43
CA LYS A 66 29.66 11.29 -10.97
C LYS A 66 29.05 12.01 -12.16
N VAL A 67 27.72 11.95 -12.25
CA VAL A 67 26.95 12.60 -13.31
C VAL A 67 25.89 13.53 -12.70
N LYS A 68 25.54 14.58 -13.45
CA LYS A 68 24.49 15.55 -13.09
C LYS A 68 23.52 15.71 -14.26
N GLN A 69 22.40 16.36 -14.03
CA GLN A 69 21.47 16.73 -15.09
C GLN A 69 22.21 17.35 -16.30
N GLY A 70 21.91 16.84 -17.49
CA GLY A 70 22.55 17.28 -18.73
C GLY A 70 23.92 16.64 -19.04
N SER A 71 24.49 15.81 -18.15
CA SER A 71 25.72 15.05 -18.46
C SER A 71 25.45 14.05 -19.59
N VAL A 72 26.34 13.98 -20.59
CA VAL A 72 26.23 13.01 -21.68
C VAL A 72 26.63 11.62 -21.18
N ILE A 73 25.74 10.66 -21.32
CA ILE A 73 25.91 9.25 -20.85
C ILE A 73 26.56 8.42 -21.97
N LEU A 74 25.96 8.50 -23.15
CA LEU A 74 26.40 7.74 -24.32
C LEU A 74 25.92 8.41 -25.61
N THR A 75 26.47 7.97 -26.73
CA THR A 75 26.06 8.39 -28.06
C THR A 75 25.41 7.24 -28.79
N VAL A 76 24.24 7.46 -29.39
CA VAL A 76 23.53 6.49 -30.23
C VAL A 76 23.54 6.94 -31.68
N GLU A 77 23.66 6.01 -32.60
CA GLU A 77 23.45 6.24 -34.03
C GLU A 77 21.98 5.94 -34.36
N ALA A 78 21.21 6.99 -34.69
CA ALA A 78 19.82 6.87 -35.00
C ALA A 78 19.58 5.93 -36.21
N SER A 79 18.89 4.83 -36.02
CA SER A 79 18.36 4.03 -37.12
C SER A 79 17.23 4.82 -37.76
N GLY A 80 17.49 5.43 -38.92
CA GLY A 80 16.52 6.26 -39.62
C GLY A 80 15.30 5.45 -40.02
N ALA A 81 14.13 5.77 -39.42
CA ALA A 81 12.80 5.68 -40.02
C ALA A 81 11.76 6.37 -39.12
N ALA A 82 11.29 7.55 -39.59
CA ALA A 82 9.88 7.89 -39.84
C ALA A 82 8.91 7.93 -38.64
N THR A 83 8.50 9.18 -38.35
CA THR A 83 7.10 9.64 -38.08
C THR A 83 6.02 8.59 -37.78
N ALA A 84 5.47 8.75 -36.58
CA ALA A 84 4.09 8.61 -36.15
C ALA A 84 3.20 7.55 -36.85
N SER A 85 2.90 6.50 -36.12
CA SER A 85 1.56 5.90 -36.08
C SER A 85 1.49 4.97 -34.89
N ALA A 86 0.53 5.19 -34.01
CA ALA A 86 0.27 4.32 -32.86
C ALA A 86 -0.20 2.93 -33.31
N PRO A 87 0.34 1.85 -32.78
CA PRO A 87 -0.35 0.57 -32.80
C PRO A 87 -0.85 0.18 -31.43
N ALA A 88 -2.04 -0.39 -31.47
CA ALA A 88 -2.72 -1.03 -30.35
C ALA A 88 -1.83 -2.04 -29.63
N VAL A 89 -1.76 -1.94 -28.31
CA VAL A 89 -1.10 -2.92 -27.45
C VAL A 89 -1.97 -4.16 -27.30
N SER A 90 -1.54 -5.26 -27.93
CA SER A 90 -1.93 -6.60 -27.53
C SER A 90 -1.06 -7.02 -26.35
N ALA A 91 -1.71 -7.22 -25.22
CA ALA A 91 -1.08 -7.79 -24.03
C ALA A 91 -0.77 -9.28 -24.27
N THR A 92 0.52 -9.62 -24.33
CA THR A 92 0.96 -11.00 -24.25
C THR A 92 1.70 -11.19 -22.91
N ALA A 93 1.14 -12.01 -22.06
CA ALA A 93 1.74 -12.41 -20.79
C ALA A 93 3.02 -13.24 -21.03
N PRO A 94 4.05 -13.12 -20.20
CA PRO A 94 5.25 -13.96 -20.30
C PRO A 94 4.96 -15.38 -19.78
N SER A 95 5.20 -16.38 -20.63
CA SER A 95 5.17 -17.80 -20.29
C SER A 95 6.43 -18.18 -19.51
N ALA A 96 6.24 -18.94 -18.43
CA ALA A 96 7.28 -19.55 -17.62
C ALA A 96 8.07 -20.63 -18.41
N PRO A 97 9.33 -20.89 -18.06
CA PRO A 97 10.15 -21.90 -18.74
C PRO A 97 9.77 -23.33 -18.36
N ALA A 98 9.70 -24.19 -19.36
CA ALA A 98 9.41 -25.61 -19.26
C ALA A 98 10.56 -26.39 -18.61
N ALA A 99 10.22 -27.30 -17.68
CA ALA A 99 11.10 -28.35 -17.19
C ALA A 99 11.03 -29.59 -18.09
N PRO A 100 12.10 -30.40 -18.14
CA PRO A 100 12.20 -31.46 -19.14
C PRO A 100 11.41 -32.73 -18.78
N SER A 101 10.86 -33.33 -19.84
CA SER A 101 10.18 -34.62 -19.88
C SER A 101 11.13 -35.80 -19.60
N ALA A 102 10.66 -36.72 -18.78
CA ALA A 102 11.16 -38.12 -18.80
C ALA A 102 9.94 -39.06 -18.86
N ALA A 103 10.04 -39.99 -19.78
CA ALA A 103 8.99 -40.87 -20.25
C ALA A 103 8.84 -42.14 -19.40
N ALA A 104 7.70 -42.76 -19.64
CA ALA A 104 7.39 -44.17 -19.81
C ALA A 104 6.64 -44.95 -18.70
N THR A 105 5.42 -45.28 -19.11
CA THR A 105 4.72 -46.59 -19.04
C THR A 105 4.48 -47.22 -17.65
N THR A 106 3.25 -47.53 -17.30
CA THR A 106 2.43 -48.69 -17.71
C THR A 106 1.08 -48.72 -16.99
N SER A 107 0.08 -49.11 -17.75
CA SER A 107 -1.27 -49.49 -17.38
C SER A 107 -1.37 -50.54 -16.28
N LEU A 108 -2.38 -50.42 -15.41
CA LEU A 108 -3.24 -51.55 -14.99
C LEU A 108 -4.53 -51.02 -14.35
N ALA A 109 -5.65 -51.49 -14.93
CA ALA A 109 -7.01 -51.26 -14.48
C ALA A 109 -7.32 -52.13 -13.24
N ALA A 110 -8.06 -51.61 -12.29
CA ALA A 110 -8.96 -52.39 -11.45
C ALA A 110 -10.10 -51.53 -10.91
N SER A 111 -11.28 -51.93 -11.27
CA SER A 111 -12.59 -51.53 -10.84
C SER A 111 -12.80 -51.76 -9.34
N ALA A 112 -13.33 -50.79 -8.64
CA ALA A 112 -14.14 -50.99 -7.45
C ALA A 112 -15.14 -49.83 -7.27
N ALA A 113 -16.42 -50.17 -7.33
CA ALA A 113 -17.54 -49.30 -7.07
C ALA A 113 -17.62 -48.89 -5.60
N ALA A 114 -17.84 -47.63 -5.33
CA ALA A 114 -18.22 -47.11 -4.03
C ALA A 114 -19.55 -46.35 -4.16
N PRO A 115 -20.41 -46.38 -3.14
CA PRO A 115 -21.82 -45.96 -3.22
C PRO A 115 -21.93 -44.43 -3.26
N SER A 116 -22.86 -43.93 -4.06
CA SER A 116 -23.26 -42.54 -4.15
C SER A 116 -23.88 -42.05 -2.86
N PRO A 117 -23.46 -40.90 -2.29
CA PRO A 117 -24.23 -40.23 -1.26
C PRO A 117 -25.37 -39.43 -1.90
N SER A 118 -26.54 -39.60 -1.31
CA SER A 118 -27.77 -38.86 -1.64
C SER A 118 -27.53 -37.35 -1.58
N THR A 119 -27.79 -36.69 -2.68
CA THR A 119 -27.82 -35.24 -2.79
C THR A 119 -29.02 -34.68 -2.06
N THR A 120 -28.84 -34.19 -0.84
CA THR A 120 -29.71 -33.17 -0.28
C THR A 120 -29.49 -31.89 -1.07
N ALA A 121 -30.49 -31.42 -1.77
CA ALA A 121 -30.45 -30.18 -2.53
C ALA A 121 -30.14 -29.00 -1.60
N ALA A 122 -28.88 -28.56 -1.61
CA ALA A 122 -28.52 -27.27 -1.08
C ALA A 122 -29.13 -26.21 -2.01
N SER A 123 -30.03 -25.41 -1.47
CA SER A 123 -30.61 -24.24 -2.13
C SER A 123 -29.47 -23.35 -2.63
N SER A 124 -29.40 -23.21 -3.95
CA SER A 124 -28.49 -22.26 -4.60
C SER A 124 -28.68 -20.88 -4.00
N PRO A 125 -27.59 -20.13 -3.68
CA PRO A 125 -27.73 -18.74 -3.28
C PRO A 125 -28.46 -18.00 -4.41
N ALA A 126 -29.50 -17.26 -4.04
CA ALA A 126 -30.25 -16.43 -4.97
C ALA A 126 -29.26 -15.57 -5.76
N ILE A 127 -29.23 -15.76 -7.06
CA ILE A 127 -28.58 -14.86 -8.00
C ILE A 127 -29.22 -13.50 -7.73
N HIS A 128 -28.48 -12.57 -7.12
CA HIS A 128 -28.92 -11.20 -7.04
C HIS A 128 -29.20 -10.75 -8.49
N GLN A 129 -30.48 -10.56 -8.78
CA GLN A 129 -30.90 -9.94 -10.02
C GLN A 129 -30.09 -8.66 -10.18
N ALA A 130 -29.42 -8.51 -11.32
CA ALA A 130 -28.78 -7.25 -11.66
C ALA A 130 -29.82 -6.15 -11.46
N PRO A 131 -29.45 -5.04 -10.80
CA PRO A 131 -30.38 -3.95 -10.60
C PRO A 131 -30.92 -3.54 -11.97
N SER A 132 -32.25 -3.51 -12.07
CA SER A 132 -32.98 -3.04 -13.24
C SER A 132 -32.31 -1.75 -13.73
N SER A 133 -32.09 -1.67 -15.05
CA SER A 133 -31.47 -0.55 -15.80
C SER A 133 -31.51 0.76 -15.04
N ALA A 134 -30.32 1.24 -14.59
CA ALA A 134 -30.21 2.50 -13.88
C ALA A 134 -30.96 3.56 -14.66
N SER A 135 -32.07 4.08 -14.12
CA SER A 135 -32.87 5.12 -14.75
C SER A 135 -31.96 6.29 -15.08
N ALA A 136 -32.08 6.82 -16.30
CA ALA A 136 -31.28 7.96 -16.71
C ALA A 136 -31.55 9.11 -15.71
N TYR A 137 -30.48 9.64 -15.12
CA TYR A 137 -30.61 10.80 -14.23
C TYR A 137 -31.21 11.97 -15.01
N GLN A 138 -32.29 12.56 -14.46
CA GLN A 138 -33.05 13.65 -15.08
C GLN A 138 -32.86 15.02 -14.37
N GLY A 139 -32.02 15.03 -13.33
CA GLY A 139 -31.75 16.25 -12.54
C GLY A 139 -30.74 17.19 -13.17
N ALA A 140 -30.54 18.35 -12.52
CA ALA A 140 -29.50 19.29 -12.91
C ALA A 140 -28.08 18.70 -12.71
N VAL A 141 -27.16 19.08 -13.58
CA VAL A 141 -25.73 18.71 -13.52
C VAL A 141 -24.93 19.96 -13.26
N ASP A 142 -24.18 19.98 -12.18
CA ASP A 142 -23.37 21.14 -11.76
C ASP A 142 -22.00 21.15 -12.42
N MET A 143 -21.45 19.96 -12.72
CA MET A 143 -20.11 19.82 -13.29
C MET A 143 -20.03 18.65 -14.26
N GLN A 144 -19.15 18.77 -15.27
CA GLN A 144 -18.87 17.70 -16.23
C GLN A 144 -17.38 17.42 -16.33
N CYS A 145 -17.01 16.14 -16.46
CA CYS A 145 -15.64 15.68 -16.67
C CYS A 145 -15.54 14.48 -17.62
N ASP A 146 -14.34 14.22 -18.10
CA ASP A 146 -14.06 13.02 -18.90
C ASP A 146 -13.90 11.81 -17.98
N VAL A 147 -13.15 11.98 -16.89
CA VAL A 147 -12.88 10.94 -15.90
C VAL A 147 -13.25 11.44 -14.50
N LEU A 148 -14.12 10.70 -13.85
CA LEU A 148 -14.40 10.85 -12.44
C LEU A 148 -13.63 9.78 -11.67
N VAL A 149 -12.93 10.17 -10.61
CA VAL A 149 -12.26 9.24 -9.70
C VAL A 149 -12.90 9.35 -8.32
N LEU A 150 -13.44 8.25 -7.81
CA LEU A 150 -14.05 8.19 -6.49
C LEU A 150 -13.07 7.60 -5.48
N GLY A 151 -12.56 8.45 -4.58
CA GLY A 151 -11.55 8.14 -3.56
C GLY A 151 -10.18 8.71 -3.89
N GLY A 152 -9.58 9.42 -2.93
CA GLY A 152 -8.30 10.12 -3.03
C GLY A 152 -7.10 9.37 -2.44
N GLY A 153 -7.22 8.06 -2.24
CA GLY A 153 -6.11 7.20 -1.83
C GLY A 153 -5.10 6.91 -2.95
N PRO A 154 -4.06 6.06 -2.71
CA PRO A 154 -2.99 5.81 -3.69
C PRO A 154 -3.50 5.40 -5.08
N GLY A 155 -4.46 4.51 -5.16
CA GLY A 155 -5.08 4.13 -6.44
C GLY A 155 -5.81 5.29 -7.11
N GLY A 156 -6.51 6.12 -6.31
CA GLY A 156 -7.31 7.23 -6.82
C GLY A 156 -6.48 8.41 -7.30
N TYR A 157 -5.60 8.95 -6.47
CA TYR A 157 -4.79 10.08 -6.90
C TYR A 157 -3.84 9.71 -8.05
N SER A 158 -3.28 8.49 -8.06
CA SER A 158 -2.44 8.04 -9.17
C SER A 158 -3.22 7.97 -10.49
N ALA A 159 -4.44 7.41 -10.45
CA ALA A 159 -5.31 7.36 -11.62
C ALA A 159 -5.73 8.77 -12.09
N ALA A 160 -6.10 9.67 -11.14
CA ALA A 160 -6.50 11.03 -11.45
C ALA A 160 -5.35 11.83 -12.08
N PHE A 161 -4.14 11.72 -11.51
CA PHE A 161 -2.96 12.44 -12.02
C PHE A 161 -2.58 11.93 -13.40
N ARG A 162 -2.56 10.60 -13.59
CA ARG A 162 -2.26 10.03 -14.92
C ARG A 162 -3.29 10.43 -15.97
N ALA A 163 -4.58 10.42 -15.63
CA ALA A 163 -5.63 10.87 -16.55
C ALA A 163 -5.48 12.35 -16.93
N ALA A 164 -5.12 13.20 -15.96
CA ALA A 164 -4.85 14.62 -16.20
C ALA A 164 -3.59 14.83 -17.06
N ASP A 165 -2.51 14.07 -16.83
CA ASP A 165 -1.28 14.11 -17.63
C ASP A 165 -1.54 13.67 -19.09
N LEU A 166 -2.57 12.87 -19.33
CA LEU A 166 -3.07 12.50 -20.66
C LEU A 166 -4.00 13.56 -21.29
N GLY A 167 -4.19 14.72 -20.65
CA GLY A 167 -5.00 15.82 -21.15
C GLY A 167 -6.49 15.72 -20.88
N LEU A 168 -6.94 14.76 -20.07
CA LEU A 168 -8.35 14.57 -19.73
C LEU A 168 -8.79 15.54 -18.63
N LYS A 169 -10.05 16.00 -18.67
CA LYS A 169 -10.67 16.75 -17.59
C LYS A 169 -11.07 15.80 -16.45
N VAL A 170 -10.43 15.95 -15.30
CA VAL A 170 -10.57 15.02 -14.17
C VAL A 170 -11.24 15.68 -12.98
N VAL A 171 -12.21 14.97 -12.39
CA VAL A 171 -12.78 15.27 -11.07
C VAL A 171 -12.43 14.13 -10.13
N LEU A 172 -11.79 14.44 -9.01
CA LEU A 172 -11.46 13.52 -7.93
C LEU A 172 -12.33 13.82 -6.72
N VAL A 173 -13.13 12.85 -6.29
CA VAL A 173 -14.01 12.98 -5.12
C VAL A 173 -13.37 12.28 -3.92
N GLU A 174 -13.12 13.04 -2.85
CA GLU A 174 -12.56 12.53 -1.61
C GLU A 174 -13.39 13.01 -0.41
N ARG A 175 -13.80 12.08 0.46
CA ARG A 175 -14.63 12.44 1.62
C ARG A 175 -13.86 13.13 2.76
N TYR A 176 -12.54 12.89 2.85
CA TYR A 176 -11.68 13.46 3.88
C TYR A 176 -11.06 14.77 3.43
N ALA A 177 -10.53 15.53 4.39
CA ALA A 177 -9.97 16.87 4.13
C ALA A 177 -8.69 16.85 3.28
N THR A 178 -7.98 15.72 3.27
CA THR A 178 -6.68 15.57 2.59
C THR A 178 -6.69 14.36 1.68
N LEU A 179 -5.96 14.46 0.56
CA LEU A 179 -5.65 13.31 -0.28
C LEU A 179 -4.70 12.36 0.44
N GLY A 180 -4.55 11.14 -0.09
CA GLY A 180 -3.66 10.12 0.43
C GLY A 180 -4.37 8.88 0.97
N GLY A 181 -5.69 8.98 1.25
CA GLY A 181 -6.50 7.87 1.75
C GLY A 181 -5.96 7.27 3.05
N VAL A 182 -6.29 6.01 3.30
CA VAL A 182 -5.82 5.25 4.47
C VAL A 182 -4.29 5.22 4.50
N CYS A 183 -3.64 4.94 3.38
CA CYS A 183 -2.18 4.74 3.32
C CYS A 183 -1.40 5.93 3.90
N LEU A 184 -1.67 7.17 3.47
CA LEU A 184 -0.91 8.33 3.92
C LEU A 184 -1.38 8.86 5.26
N ASN A 185 -2.67 8.81 5.54
CA ASN A 185 -3.24 9.46 6.72
C ASN A 185 -3.23 8.57 7.96
N VAL A 186 -3.59 7.28 7.81
CA VAL A 186 -3.83 6.36 8.95
C VAL A 186 -3.35 4.93 8.67
N GLY A 187 -2.33 4.77 7.84
CA GLY A 187 -1.82 3.46 7.43
C GLY A 187 -0.29 3.45 7.24
N CYS A 188 0.16 3.21 6.00
CA CYS A 188 1.56 2.94 5.67
C CYS A 188 2.52 4.03 6.14
N ILE A 189 2.19 5.31 5.89
CA ILE A 189 3.10 6.42 6.20
C ILE A 189 3.28 6.62 7.71
N PRO A 190 2.21 6.78 8.51
CA PRO A 190 2.39 6.88 9.95
C PRO A 190 3.02 5.62 10.56
N SER A 191 2.70 4.41 10.09
CA SER A 191 3.32 3.20 10.61
C SER A 191 4.81 3.15 10.32
N LYS A 192 5.26 3.47 9.09
CA LYS A 192 6.68 3.50 8.73
C LYS A 192 7.44 4.60 9.46
N ALA A 193 6.82 5.75 9.71
CA ALA A 193 7.44 6.81 10.51
C ALA A 193 7.71 6.33 11.96
N LEU A 194 6.77 5.61 12.57
CA LEU A 194 6.93 5.07 13.93
C LEU A 194 7.87 3.86 13.96
N LEU A 195 7.77 2.95 12.98
CA LEU A 195 8.65 1.78 12.86
C LEU A 195 10.11 2.18 12.66
N HIS A 196 10.38 3.26 11.91
CA HIS A 196 11.75 3.77 11.77
C HIS A 196 12.33 4.20 13.12
N VAL A 197 11.55 4.92 13.93
CA VAL A 197 11.98 5.30 15.29
C VAL A 197 12.20 4.06 16.16
N ALA A 198 11.30 3.07 16.09
CA ALA A 198 11.45 1.81 16.81
C ALA A 198 12.73 1.07 16.40
N ALA A 199 13.02 0.97 15.10
CA ALA A 199 14.22 0.33 14.59
C ALA A 199 15.51 1.00 15.10
N VAL A 200 15.57 2.34 15.09
CA VAL A 200 16.73 3.08 15.64
C VAL A 200 16.91 2.80 17.13
N MET A 201 15.82 2.75 17.90
CA MET A 201 15.88 2.42 19.33
C MET A 201 16.38 0.98 19.57
N ASP A 202 15.92 0.03 18.76
CA ASP A 202 16.37 -1.36 18.82
C ASP A 202 17.87 -1.47 18.48
N GLU A 203 18.34 -0.81 17.42
CA GLU A 203 19.76 -0.76 17.05
C GLU A 203 20.62 -0.21 18.20
N VAL A 204 20.21 0.90 18.79
CA VAL A 204 20.92 1.49 19.95
C VAL A 204 20.96 0.51 21.11
N SER A 205 19.92 -0.26 21.38
CA SER A 205 19.89 -1.26 22.44
C SER A 205 20.90 -2.41 22.21
N HIS A 206 21.09 -2.82 20.97
CA HIS A 206 22.05 -3.87 20.59
C HIS A 206 23.52 -3.44 20.67
N LEU A 207 23.80 -2.13 20.64
CA LEU A 207 25.18 -1.64 20.79
C LEU A 207 25.81 -2.02 22.13
N GLY A 208 25.00 -2.35 23.14
CA GLY A 208 25.47 -2.88 24.42
C GLY A 208 26.25 -4.17 24.28
N GLU A 209 25.88 -5.05 23.34
CA GLU A 209 26.59 -6.28 23.03
C GLU A 209 27.99 -6.05 22.43
N LEU A 210 28.17 -4.86 21.83
CA LEU A 210 29.45 -4.40 21.26
C LEU A 210 30.29 -3.56 22.24
N GLY A 211 29.86 -3.47 23.51
CA GLY A 211 30.53 -2.71 24.55
C GLY A 211 30.21 -1.20 24.58
N ILE A 212 29.21 -0.75 23.82
CA ILE A 212 28.78 0.66 23.80
C ILE A 212 27.46 0.77 24.55
N SER A 213 27.43 1.43 25.68
CA SER A 213 26.24 1.57 26.52
C SER A 213 25.65 2.96 26.46
N TYR A 214 24.34 3.01 26.23
CA TYR A 214 23.49 4.20 26.33
C TYR A 214 22.59 4.08 27.57
N GLY A 215 22.22 5.20 28.15
CA GLY A 215 21.20 5.21 29.21
C GLY A 215 19.81 4.82 28.67
N ALA A 216 18.89 4.46 29.59
CA ALA A 216 17.51 4.18 29.21
C ALA A 216 16.89 5.39 28.49
N PRO A 217 16.18 5.17 27.37
CA PRO A 217 15.61 6.27 26.61
C PRO A 217 14.51 6.99 27.39
N LYS A 218 14.50 8.32 27.32
CA LYS A 218 13.38 9.14 27.81
C LYS A 218 12.45 9.43 26.63
N ILE A 219 11.26 8.85 26.66
CA ILE A 219 10.30 8.94 25.56
C ILE A 219 9.29 10.05 25.87
N ASN A 220 9.16 11.02 24.95
CA ASN A 220 8.08 11.99 24.94
C ASN A 220 7.10 11.63 23.81
N ILE A 221 5.97 11.06 24.19
CA ILE A 221 4.96 10.55 23.24
C ILE A 221 4.35 11.70 22.42
N GLU A 222 4.16 12.89 23.01
CA GLU A 222 3.60 14.03 22.27
C GLU A 222 4.53 14.50 21.15
N THR A 223 5.83 14.57 21.46
CA THR A 223 6.84 14.94 20.46
C THR A 223 6.93 13.88 19.35
N LEU A 224 6.90 12.58 19.69
CA LEU A 224 6.91 11.49 18.74
C LEU A 224 5.66 11.53 17.83
N ARG A 225 4.49 11.75 18.41
CA ARG A 225 3.24 11.94 17.67
C ARG A 225 3.34 13.14 16.73
N GLY A 226 3.85 14.27 17.22
CA GLY A 226 4.08 15.46 16.42
C GLY A 226 5.05 15.24 15.25
N HIS A 227 6.07 14.42 15.41
CA HIS A 227 6.95 14.01 14.31
C HIS A 227 6.17 13.22 13.24
N LYS A 228 5.42 12.21 13.64
CA LYS A 228 4.56 11.44 12.73
C LYS A 228 3.59 12.34 11.97
N GLU A 229 2.90 13.27 12.64
CA GLU A 229 1.96 14.19 12.00
C GLU A 229 2.64 15.12 10.98
N LYS A 230 3.86 15.58 11.27
CA LYS A 230 4.65 16.38 10.31
C LYS A 230 4.97 15.59 9.03
N VAL A 231 5.31 14.31 9.15
CA VAL A 231 5.56 13.44 7.99
C VAL A 231 4.30 13.30 7.14
N ILE A 232 3.16 13.02 7.77
CA ILE A 232 1.85 12.92 7.10
C ILE A 232 1.53 14.24 6.38
N ALA A 233 1.60 15.37 7.09
CA ALA A 233 1.25 16.68 6.55
C ALA A 233 2.13 17.06 5.34
N LYS A 234 3.44 16.76 5.39
CA LYS A 234 4.35 17.01 4.27
C LYS A 234 3.92 16.25 3.01
N LEU A 235 3.60 14.96 3.13
CA LEU A 235 3.25 14.12 1.97
C LEU A 235 1.85 14.43 1.44
N THR A 236 0.86 14.60 2.32
CA THR A 236 -0.52 14.95 1.89
C THR A 236 -0.59 16.35 1.28
N GLY A 237 0.20 17.30 1.81
CA GLY A 237 0.35 18.64 1.23
C GLY A 237 0.97 18.59 -0.17
N GLY A 238 1.97 17.74 -0.38
CA GLY A 238 2.55 17.47 -1.69
C GLY A 238 1.53 16.98 -2.71
N LEU A 239 0.66 16.02 -2.31
CA LEU A 239 -0.42 15.53 -3.19
C LEU A 239 -1.41 16.65 -3.57
N GLY A 240 -1.76 17.52 -2.62
CA GLY A 240 -2.61 18.69 -2.91
C GLY A 240 -1.99 19.65 -3.92
N ALA A 241 -0.69 19.90 -3.81
CA ALA A 241 0.06 20.71 -4.77
C ALA A 241 0.10 20.04 -6.16
N MET A 242 0.36 18.74 -6.21
CA MET A 242 0.37 17.94 -7.45
C MET A 242 -0.99 17.95 -8.15
N ALA A 243 -2.09 17.85 -7.40
CA ALA A 243 -3.44 17.95 -7.95
C ALA A 243 -3.68 19.31 -8.61
N LYS A 244 -3.27 20.40 -7.94
CA LYS A 244 -3.37 21.77 -8.49
C LYS A 244 -2.57 21.95 -9.77
N MET A 245 -1.30 21.51 -9.79
CA MET A 245 -0.43 21.62 -10.98
C MET A 245 -1.04 20.92 -12.19
N ARG A 246 -1.69 19.77 -11.98
CA ARG A 246 -2.35 18.97 -13.03
C ARG A 246 -3.77 19.42 -13.34
N LYS A 247 -4.25 20.47 -12.69
CA LYS A 247 -5.62 21.00 -12.84
C LYS A 247 -6.70 19.94 -12.55
N VAL A 248 -6.40 18.98 -11.66
CA VAL A 248 -7.40 18.04 -11.16
C VAL A 248 -8.35 18.78 -10.23
N THR A 249 -9.66 18.73 -10.52
CA THR A 249 -10.68 19.29 -9.63
C THR A 249 -10.91 18.31 -8.48
N VAL A 250 -10.58 18.69 -7.26
CA VAL A 250 -10.82 17.88 -6.06
C VAL A 250 -12.09 18.37 -5.39
N LEU A 251 -13.09 17.49 -5.29
CA LEU A 251 -14.35 17.74 -4.56
C LEU A 251 -14.30 16.98 -3.23
N ARG A 252 -14.45 17.72 -2.14
CA ARG A 252 -14.57 17.12 -0.83
C ARG A 252 -16.01 16.70 -0.56
N GLY A 253 -16.25 15.40 -0.46
CA GLY A 253 -17.60 14.91 -0.18
C GLY A 253 -17.74 13.39 -0.32
N LEU A 254 -18.92 12.92 0.11
CA LEU A 254 -19.35 11.53 -0.03
C LEU A 254 -20.04 11.37 -1.38
N GLY A 255 -19.46 10.55 -2.26
CA GLY A 255 -20.02 10.25 -3.59
C GLY A 255 -21.05 9.14 -3.55
N GLN A 256 -22.17 9.34 -4.24
CA GLN A 256 -23.20 8.32 -4.48
C GLN A 256 -23.59 8.32 -5.97
N PHE A 257 -23.49 7.18 -6.63
CA PHE A 257 -23.96 7.04 -7.99
C PHE A 257 -25.49 7.19 -8.05
N VAL A 258 -25.95 8.11 -8.88
CA VAL A 258 -27.40 8.40 -9.13
C VAL A 258 -27.82 8.07 -10.55
N GLY A 259 -26.91 7.58 -11.37
CA GLY A 259 -27.10 7.09 -12.73
C GLY A 259 -25.80 6.51 -13.26
N SER A 260 -25.82 5.89 -14.44
CA SER A 260 -24.66 5.24 -15.08
C SER A 260 -23.48 6.21 -15.32
N HIS A 261 -23.76 7.50 -15.50
CA HIS A 261 -22.78 8.56 -15.77
C HIS A 261 -22.93 9.77 -14.84
N HIS A 262 -23.54 9.59 -13.66
CA HIS A 262 -23.80 10.69 -12.73
C HIS A 262 -23.47 10.28 -11.31
N LEU A 263 -22.67 11.10 -10.62
CA LEU A 263 -22.36 10.98 -9.20
C LEU A 263 -22.87 12.21 -8.46
N ARG A 264 -23.68 12.00 -7.43
CA ARG A 264 -24.01 13.04 -6.44
C ARG A 264 -22.89 13.06 -5.41
N VAL A 265 -22.37 14.22 -5.14
CA VAL A 265 -21.38 14.48 -4.10
C VAL A 265 -22.03 15.31 -3.01
N GLU A 266 -22.17 14.77 -1.81
CA GLU A 266 -22.61 15.47 -0.63
C GLU A 266 -21.38 15.92 0.16
N GLU A 267 -21.22 17.23 0.29
CA GLU A 267 -20.05 17.83 0.93
C GLU A 267 -19.91 17.38 2.38
N THR A 268 -18.66 17.11 2.79
CA THR A 268 -18.33 16.64 4.14
C THR A 268 -17.42 17.61 4.87
N GLU A 269 -17.53 17.62 6.20
CA GLU A 269 -16.75 18.46 7.11
C GLU A 269 -15.95 17.63 8.12
N GLY A 270 -15.09 18.31 8.89
CA GLY A 270 -14.31 17.69 9.98
C GLY A 270 -13.56 16.44 9.53
N SER A 271 -13.83 15.31 10.17
CA SER A 271 -13.23 14.01 9.87
C SER A 271 -13.83 13.30 8.66
N GLY A 272 -14.67 13.96 7.84
CA GLY A 272 -15.32 13.36 6.67
C GLY A 272 -16.56 12.53 6.99
N GLN A 273 -17.03 12.52 8.24
CA GLN A 273 -18.26 11.83 8.66
C GLN A 273 -19.46 12.79 8.70
N THR A 274 -19.23 14.05 9.03
CA THR A 274 -20.28 15.08 9.08
C THR A 274 -20.60 15.57 7.68
N LYS A 275 -21.88 15.63 7.33
CA LYS A 275 -22.38 16.14 6.06
C LYS A 275 -22.83 17.58 6.24
N SER A 276 -22.44 18.48 5.33
CA SER A 276 -22.86 19.90 5.35
C SER A 276 -24.28 20.10 4.85
N GLY A 277 -24.85 19.13 4.13
CA GLY A 277 -26.12 19.24 3.42
C GLY A 277 -26.02 19.85 2.01
N HIS A 278 -24.89 20.44 1.65
CA HIS A 278 -24.65 20.92 0.29
C HIS A 278 -24.37 19.75 -0.64
N GLN A 279 -25.09 19.68 -1.76
CA GLN A 279 -24.97 18.62 -2.74
C GLN A 279 -24.70 19.19 -4.13
N GLN A 280 -23.89 18.48 -4.91
CA GLN A 280 -23.65 18.77 -6.32
C GLN A 280 -23.62 17.47 -7.12
N VAL A 281 -23.98 17.54 -8.40
CA VAL A 281 -23.99 16.39 -9.31
C VAL A 281 -22.92 16.56 -10.37
N VAL A 282 -22.07 15.55 -10.50
CA VAL A 282 -21.03 15.48 -11.52
C VAL A 282 -21.44 14.47 -12.57
N SER A 283 -21.48 14.90 -13.84
CA SER A 283 -21.57 13.97 -14.97
C SER A 283 -20.18 13.61 -15.50
N PHE A 284 -20.01 12.38 -15.94
CA PHE A 284 -18.73 11.87 -16.41
C PHE A 284 -18.89 10.91 -17.59
N GLN A 285 -17.84 10.78 -18.41
CA GLN A 285 -17.82 9.78 -19.48
C GLN A 285 -17.35 8.41 -18.94
N ARG A 286 -16.36 8.41 -18.05
CA ARG A 286 -15.80 7.22 -17.40
C ARG A 286 -15.60 7.48 -15.91
N ALA A 287 -15.71 6.42 -15.11
CA ALA A 287 -15.45 6.50 -13.67
C ALA A 287 -14.45 5.43 -13.24
N ILE A 288 -13.59 5.79 -12.27
CA ILE A 288 -12.68 4.88 -11.58
C ILE A 288 -13.09 4.87 -10.11
N ILE A 289 -13.46 3.70 -9.60
CA ILE A 289 -13.82 3.52 -8.19
C ILE A 289 -12.56 3.07 -7.43
N ALA A 290 -12.04 3.96 -6.59
CA ALA A 290 -10.88 3.76 -5.73
C ALA A 290 -11.22 4.08 -4.26
N ALA A 291 -12.41 3.63 -3.81
CA ALA A 291 -13.04 4.03 -2.55
C ALA A 291 -12.32 3.48 -1.29
N GLY A 292 -11.30 2.62 -1.46
CA GLY A 292 -10.46 2.13 -0.38
C GLY A 292 -11.12 1.07 0.50
N SER A 293 -10.71 1.01 1.76
CA SER A 293 -11.15 0.05 2.77
C SER A 293 -11.24 0.69 4.15
N GLN A 294 -11.85 0.00 5.08
CA GLN A 294 -11.91 0.40 6.47
C GLN A 294 -11.60 -0.78 7.39
N ALA A 295 -11.20 -0.49 8.63
CA ALA A 295 -10.96 -1.50 9.64
C ALA A 295 -12.26 -2.28 9.96
N VAL A 296 -12.11 -3.59 10.16
CA VAL A 296 -13.20 -4.46 10.62
C VAL A 296 -13.39 -4.27 12.11
N ARG A 297 -14.64 -4.11 12.54
CA ARG A 297 -15.01 -4.10 13.96
C ARG A 297 -15.70 -5.40 14.32
N LEU A 298 -15.21 -6.08 15.35
CA LEU A 298 -15.85 -7.29 15.87
C LEU A 298 -17.08 -6.89 16.69
N PRO A 299 -18.25 -7.53 16.48
CA PRO A 299 -19.52 -7.07 17.07
C PRO A 299 -19.56 -7.14 18.61
N PHE A 300 -18.77 -8.02 19.22
CA PHE A 300 -18.69 -8.21 20.67
C PHE A 300 -17.70 -7.30 21.38
N MET A 301 -16.93 -6.49 20.62
CA MET A 301 -15.99 -5.54 21.24
C MET A 301 -16.75 -4.41 21.93
N PRO A 302 -16.41 -4.08 23.19
CA PRO A 302 -17.04 -2.97 23.90
C PRO A 302 -16.70 -1.63 23.24
N ASP A 303 -17.59 -0.67 23.42
CA ASP A 303 -17.33 0.73 23.03
C ASP A 303 -16.59 1.43 24.18
N ASP A 304 -15.27 1.29 24.18
CA ASP A 304 -14.37 1.79 25.21
C ASP A 304 -13.12 2.37 24.53
N PRO A 305 -12.59 3.53 24.96
CA PRO A 305 -11.43 4.18 24.35
C PRO A 305 -10.15 3.33 24.41
N ARG A 306 -10.11 2.30 25.23
CA ARG A 306 -9.01 1.32 25.32
C ARG A 306 -9.13 0.20 24.26
N VAL A 307 -10.24 0.15 23.52
CA VAL A 307 -10.41 -0.76 22.36
C VAL A 307 -10.27 0.04 21.10
N VAL A 308 -9.13 -0.10 20.44
CA VAL A 308 -8.77 0.67 19.26
C VAL A 308 -8.61 -0.22 18.03
N ASP A 309 -8.90 0.34 16.88
CA ASP A 309 -8.49 -0.21 15.59
C ASP A 309 -7.08 0.28 15.20
N SER A 310 -6.63 -0.05 13.99
CA SER A 310 -5.32 0.40 13.48
C SER A 310 -5.17 1.93 13.46
N THR A 311 -6.23 2.65 13.17
CA THR A 311 -6.23 4.13 13.19
C THR A 311 -6.03 4.66 14.61
N GLY A 312 -6.73 4.09 15.58
CA GLY A 312 -6.58 4.45 16.99
C GLY A 312 -5.20 4.10 17.54
N ALA A 313 -4.65 2.92 17.16
CA ALA A 313 -3.30 2.53 17.53
C ALA A 313 -2.24 3.48 16.97
N LEU A 314 -2.38 3.91 15.71
CA LEU A 314 -1.50 4.93 15.09
C LEU A 314 -1.65 6.33 15.72
N GLY A 315 -2.78 6.59 16.39
CA GLY A 315 -2.98 7.79 17.18
C GLY A 315 -1.98 7.92 18.33
N LEU A 316 -1.44 6.81 18.82
CA LEU A 316 -0.42 6.72 19.86
C LEU A 316 -0.77 7.60 21.07
N ALA A 317 -1.99 7.40 21.61
CA ALA A 317 -2.51 8.22 22.72
C ALA A 317 -1.68 8.03 23.99
N SER A 318 -1.26 6.79 24.27
CA SER A 318 -0.41 6.40 25.38
C SER A 318 0.30 5.09 25.07
N VAL A 319 1.29 4.71 25.90
CA VAL A 319 1.90 3.38 25.85
C VAL A 319 1.31 2.57 27.02
N PRO A 320 0.53 1.51 26.75
CA PRO A 320 -0.06 0.65 27.79
C PRO A 320 1.05 -0.20 28.42
N LYS A 321 0.82 -0.67 29.64
CA LYS A 321 1.71 -1.68 30.26
C LYS A 321 1.53 -3.03 29.60
N LYS A 322 0.27 -3.41 29.32
CA LYS A 322 -0.09 -4.67 28.67
C LYS A 322 -1.08 -4.45 27.54
N MET A 323 -0.72 -4.86 26.34
CA MET A 323 -1.53 -4.72 25.14
C MET A 323 -1.87 -6.07 24.53
N LEU A 324 -3.11 -6.22 24.08
CA LEU A 324 -3.53 -7.35 23.26
C LEU A 324 -3.68 -6.93 21.82
N ILE A 325 -3.10 -7.70 20.92
CA ILE A 325 -3.30 -7.58 19.49
C ILE A 325 -4.25 -8.71 19.04
N VAL A 326 -5.43 -8.34 18.54
CA VAL A 326 -6.41 -9.28 17.98
C VAL A 326 -6.21 -9.39 16.48
N GLY A 327 -5.63 -10.51 16.07
CA GLY A 327 -5.22 -10.79 14.68
C GLY A 327 -3.71 -10.68 14.47
N GLY A 328 -3.09 -11.78 14.07
CA GLY A 328 -1.65 -11.90 13.78
C GLY A 328 -1.27 -11.44 12.36
N GLY A 329 -2.02 -10.51 11.77
CA GLY A 329 -1.74 -9.92 10.47
C GLY A 329 -0.65 -8.84 10.53
N ILE A 330 -0.22 -8.37 9.34
CA ILE A 330 0.89 -7.40 9.18
C ILE A 330 0.68 -6.15 10.03
N ILE A 331 -0.51 -5.53 9.97
CA ILE A 331 -0.81 -4.26 10.66
C ILE A 331 -0.68 -4.41 12.18
N GLY A 332 -1.26 -5.47 12.75
CA GLY A 332 -1.18 -5.73 14.18
C GLY A 332 0.25 -5.95 14.66
N LEU A 333 1.04 -6.68 13.88
CA LEU A 333 2.44 -6.95 14.21
C LEU A 333 3.36 -5.74 14.03
N GLU A 334 3.09 -4.86 13.05
CA GLU A 334 3.78 -3.57 12.92
C GLU A 334 3.51 -2.68 14.16
N MET A 335 2.26 -2.56 14.56
CA MET A 335 1.91 -1.79 15.76
C MET A 335 2.49 -2.44 17.01
N GLY A 336 2.45 -3.77 17.11
CA GLY A 336 3.11 -4.51 18.18
C GLY A 336 4.61 -4.18 18.29
N THR A 337 5.32 -4.13 17.17
CA THR A 337 6.73 -3.74 17.15
C THR A 337 6.93 -2.34 17.74
N VAL A 338 6.15 -1.36 17.29
CA VAL A 338 6.21 0.03 17.81
C VAL A 338 5.95 0.07 19.31
N TYR A 339 4.82 -0.49 19.75
CA TYR A 339 4.42 -0.44 21.16
C TYR A 339 5.38 -1.21 22.08
N SER A 340 5.89 -2.37 21.62
CA SER A 340 6.90 -3.14 22.36
C SER A 340 8.19 -2.34 22.57
N THR A 341 8.71 -1.73 21.52
CA THR A 341 9.94 -0.91 21.60
C THR A 341 9.73 0.31 22.52
N LEU A 342 8.50 0.85 22.57
CA LEU A 342 8.13 1.92 23.50
C LEU A 342 7.89 1.44 24.95
N GLY A 343 7.94 0.13 25.22
CA GLY A 343 7.89 -0.46 26.54
C GLY A 343 6.63 -1.24 26.92
N ALA A 344 5.69 -1.43 25.98
CA ALA A 344 4.50 -2.26 26.23
C ALA A 344 4.84 -3.75 26.23
N ARG A 345 4.19 -4.55 27.10
CA ARG A 345 4.17 -6.01 27.05
C ARG A 345 3.02 -6.46 26.15
N LEU A 346 3.28 -7.43 25.26
CA LEU A 346 2.34 -7.80 24.23
C LEU A 346 1.87 -9.24 24.33
N ASP A 347 0.56 -9.44 24.15
CA ASP A 347 -0.02 -10.70 23.74
C ASP A 347 -0.60 -10.56 22.32
N VAL A 348 -0.52 -11.61 21.51
CA VAL A 348 -1.17 -11.70 20.20
C VAL A 348 -2.08 -12.91 20.17
N VAL A 349 -3.29 -12.76 19.63
CA VAL A 349 -4.22 -13.87 19.39
C VAL A 349 -4.53 -13.94 17.88
N GLU A 350 -4.40 -15.17 17.33
CA GLU A 350 -4.66 -15.46 15.93
C GLU A 350 -5.49 -16.74 15.81
N MET A 351 -6.58 -16.67 15.06
CA MET A 351 -7.49 -17.80 14.90
C MET A 351 -6.97 -18.88 13.96
N LEU A 352 -6.04 -18.52 13.10
CA LEU A 352 -5.39 -19.42 12.15
C LEU A 352 -4.12 -20.05 12.78
N ASP A 353 -3.47 -20.94 12.04
CA ASP A 353 -2.35 -21.74 12.51
C ASP A 353 -0.97 -21.04 12.40
N GLY A 354 -0.94 -19.77 11.99
CA GLY A 354 0.29 -18.99 11.86
C GLY A 354 0.03 -17.51 11.75
N LEU A 355 1.06 -16.72 12.00
CA LEU A 355 1.05 -15.28 11.77
C LEU A 355 1.19 -14.97 10.27
N MET A 356 0.75 -13.78 9.83
CA MET A 356 0.92 -13.27 8.47
C MET A 356 0.58 -14.29 7.38
N GLN A 357 -0.64 -14.81 7.38
CA GLN A 357 -1.08 -15.94 6.53
C GLN A 357 -0.83 -15.76 5.02
N GLY A 358 -0.79 -14.56 4.51
CA GLY A 358 -0.52 -14.28 3.10
C GLY A 358 0.98 -14.27 2.72
N ALA A 359 1.89 -14.42 3.68
CA ALA A 359 3.33 -14.39 3.44
C ALA A 359 3.94 -15.80 3.41
N ASP A 360 5.06 -15.95 2.70
CA ASP A 360 5.80 -17.21 2.63
C ASP A 360 6.26 -17.65 4.02
N ARG A 361 6.05 -18.92 4.33
CA ARG A 361 6.25 -19.46 5.68
C ARG A 361 7.71 -19.45 6.15
N ASP A 362 8.66 -19.54 5.24
CA ASP A 362 10.10 -19.41 5.54
C ASP A 362 10.45 -17.99 5.98
N LEU A 363 9.90 -16.96 5.33
CA LEU A 363 10.07 -15.55 5.72
C LEU A 363 9.42 -15.27 7.08
N VAL A 364 8.20 -15.79 7.31
CA VAL A 364 7.52 -15.63 8.60
C VAL A 364 8.31 -16.25 9.75
N LYS A 365 8.94 -17.42 9.54
CA LYS A 365 9.82 -18.05 10.54
C LYS A 365 11.03 -17.19 10.91
N VAL A 366 11.62 -16.49 9.93
CA VAL A 366 12.72 -15.55 10.18
C VAL A 366 12.21 -14.38 11.02
N TRP A 367 11.06 -13.80 10.64
CA TRP A 367 10.45 -12.72 11.38
C TRP A 367 10.12 -13.13 12.83
N GLU A 368 9.51 -14.28 13.04
CA GLU A 368 9.18 -14.82 14.38
C GLU A 368 10.44 -14.99 15.23
N LYS A 369 11.51 -15.56 14.66
CA LYS A 369 12.80 -15.74 15.37
C LYS A 369 13.35 -14.40 15.87
N ILE A 370 13.27 -13.36 15.07
CA ILE A 370 13.78 -12.02 15.42
C ILE A 370 12.87 -11.34 16.45
N ASN A 371 11.55 -11.48 16.32
CA ASN A 371 10.59 -10.66 17.05
C ASN A 371 9.89 -11.35 18.23
N LYS A 372 10.09 -12.68 18.44
CA LYS A 372 9.40 -13.43 19.52
C LYS A 372 9.60 -12.84 20.92
N HIS A 373 10.74 -12.18 21.17
CA HIS A 373 11.04 -11.57 22.46
C HIS A 373 10.11 -10.40 22.82
N ARG A 374 9.37 -9.84 21.85
CA ARG A 374 8.42 -8.73 22.02
C ARG A 374 7.10 -9.20 22.63
N PHE A 375 6.81 -10.48 22.51
CA PHE A 375 5.50 -11.05 22.89
C PHE A 375 5.65 -11.93 24.13
N ASP A 376 4.76 -11.71 25.10
CA ASP A 376 4.63 -12.63 26.25
C ASP A 376 3.94 -13.92 25.79
N ARG A 377 2.90 -13.80 24.94
CA ARG A 377 2.17 -14.92 24.38
C ARG A 377 1.82 -14.69 22.92
N ILE A 378 1.99 -15.71 22.10
CA ILE A 378 1.45 -15.82 20.74
C ILE A 378 0.48 -16.99 20.75
N MET A 379 -0.83 -16.68 20.73
CA MET A 379 -1.92 -17.63 20.83
C MET A 379 -2.45 -17.91 19.43
N LEU A 380 -1.90 -18.93 18.76
CA LEU A 380 -2.38 -19.41 17.47
C LEU A 380 -3.57 -20.36 17.66
N LYS A 381 -4.36 -20.57 16.59
CA LYS A 381 -5.55 -21.44 16.60
C LYS A 381 -6.52 -21.08 17.72
N THR A 382 -6.59 -19.80 18.08
CA THR A 382 -7.34 -19.29 19.22
C THR A 382 -8.25 -18.16 18.78
N LYS A 383 -9.52 -18.26 19.08
CA LYS A 383 -10.53 -17.23 18.80
C LYS A 383 -10.70 -16.32 20.01
N THR A 384 -10.88 -15.03 19.75
CA THR A 384 -11.46 -14.12 20.73
C THR A 384 -12.98 -14.29 20.69
N VAL A 385 -13.60 -14.66 21.81
CA VAL A 385 -15.03 -14.97 21.86
C VAL A 385 -15.85 -13.91 22.59
N ALA A 386 -15.25 -13.19 23.52
CA ALA A 386 -15.88 -12.09 24.24
C ALA A 386 -14.86 -11.07 24.71
N ALA A 387 -15.30 -9.82 24.85
CA ALA A 387 -14.52 -8.76 25.48
C ALA A 387 -15.45 -7.86 26.30
N SER A 388 -15.01 -7.43 27.48
CA SER A 388 -15.76 -6.53 28.36
C SER A 388 -14.83 -5.47 28.99
N ALA A 389 -15.33 -4.24 29.04
CA ALA A 389 -14.64 -3.15 29.72
C ALA A 389 -14.86 -3.24 31.24
N THR A 390 -13.77 -3.18 32.01
CA THR A 390 -13.80 -3.16 33.47
C THR A 390 -12.99 -1.96 33.96
N PRO A 391 -13.13 -1.53 35.23
CA PRO A 391 -12.28 -0.48 35.80
C PRO A 391 -10.78 -0.80 35.74
N GLN A 392 -10.42 -2.10 35.77
CA GLN A 392 -9.04 -2.56 35.81
C GLN A 392 -8.43 -2.75 34.41
N GLY A 393 -9.23 -2.80 33.36
CA GLY A 393 -8.76 -3.05 32.00
C GLY A 393 -9.85 -3.67 31.11
N ILE A 394 -9.48 -4.07 29.93
CA ILE A 394 -10.33 -4.84 29.02
C ILE A 394 -10.11 -6.32 29.32
N LYS A 395 -11.16 -6.97 29.86
CA LYS A 395 -11.18 -8.43 30.03
C LYS A 395 -11.56 -9.08 28.72
N VAL A 396 -10.73 -10.01 28.23
CA VAL A 396 -10.93 -10.71 26.96
C VAL A 396 -10.94 -12.21 27.21
N GLU A 397 -11.89 -12.89 26.59
CA GLU A 397 -12.06 -14.35 26.66
C GLU A 397 -11.65 -14.99 25.34
N PHE A 398 -10.91 -16.09 25.44
CA PHE A 398 -10.36 -16.83 24.32
C PHE A 398 -10.85 -18.26 24.32
N GLU A 399 -10.96 -18.86 23.13
CA GLU A 399 -11.30 -20.25 22.92
C GLU A 399 -10.37 -20.88 21.88
N GLY A 400 -9.59 -21.86 22.28
CA GLY A 400 -8.76 -22.67 21.40
C GLY A 400 -9.59 -23.58 20.50
N LEU A 401 -9.02 -24.07 19.41
CA LEU A 401 -9.69 -25.05 18.52
C LEU A 401 -10.03 -26.36 19.23
N ASP A 402 -9.34 -26.69 20.32
CA ASP A 402 -9.59 -27.84 21.20
C ASP A 402 -10.72 -27.56 22.22
N GLY A 403 -11.35 -26.40 22.18
CA GLY A 403 -12.37 -25.96 23.13
C GLY A 403 -11.81 -25.42 24.45
N THR A 404 -10.52 -25.40 24.67
CA THR A 404 -9.88 -24.82 25.86
C THR A 404 -10.20 -23.33 25.97
N ARG A 405 -10.73 -22.90 27.12
CA ARG A 405 -11.05 -21.51 27.42
C ARG A 405 -9.97 -20.88 28.30
N SER A 406 -9.65 -19.66 28.00
CA SER A 406 -8.74 -18.83 28.78
C SER A 406 -9.18 -17.38 28.76
N GLU A 407 -8.60 -16.57 29.65
CA GLU A 407 -8.90 -15.14 29.72
C GLU A 407 -7.63 -14.30 29.93
N GLY A 408 -7.73 -13.03 29.60
CA GLY A 408 -6.68 -12.05 29.84
C GLY A 408 -7.25 -10.69 30.18
N LEU A 409 -6.45 -9.89 30.88
CA LEU A 409 -6.76 -8.50 31.22
C LEU A 409 -5.72 -7.60 30.60
N TYR A 410 -6.15 -6.55 29.89
CA TYR A 410 -5.31 -5.68 29.09
C TYR A 410 -5.65 -4.21 29.30
N ASP A 411 -4.63 -3.37 29.16
CA ASP A 411 -4.79 -1.92 29.25
C ASP A 411 -5.26 -1.33 27.91
N LEU A 412 -4.94 -2.03 26.80
CA LEU A 412 -5.30 -1.64 25.43
C LEU A 412 -5.50 -2.89 24.57
#